data_5e695ecd8227cc60870d4e08e46690fc
#
_entry.id   5e695ecd8227cc60870d4e08e46690fc
#
_cell.length_a   1.000
_cell.length_b   1.000
_cell.length_c   1.000
_cell.angle_alpha   90.00
_cell.angle_beta   90.00
_cell.angle_gamma   90.00
#
_symmetry.space_group_name_H-M   'P 1'
#
loop_
_entity.id
_entity.type
_entity.pdbx_description
1 polymer ?
#
loop_
_entity_poly.entity_id
_entity_poly.type
_entity_poly.pdbx_seq_one_letter_code
_entity_poly.pdbx_strand_id
1 'polypeptide(L)'
;KNVKASEDLSGASLDALDSNTEVVVTIKEKPVVTIPSGISNGTLTVIYKDAANKDISVSNGDHVPNGTQLLVTLTPEKGYVVDEDALGASVETEYTDEDKSGNTTDTKSYKVENVIANVTVKGAFKALGTHKVTYEPVIASGESANGTLTAKADRKQMDIYKIDKLTTGEKVYEGSTLTFTAAPDQDYSVQEWRVNGKVLKEDGIKVTDSTLTIANVEKDYTVTVQFKKSGSDTTIAAGANGKIVSAVAGKVDQIANIETGFVLASGATVDITAQPDTGYK
;
A
#
# COMPACT_ATOMS: atom_id res chain seq x y z
N LYS A 1 -60.10 -5.93 -6.01
CA LYS A 1 -59.95 -7.08 -6.95
C LYS A 1 -58.51 -7.20 -7.26
N ASN A 2 -57.94 -8.43 -7.24
CA ASN A 2 -56.53 -8.68 -7.54
C ASN A 2 -56.36 -8.85 -9.02
N VAL A 3 -55.48 -8.04 -9.63
CA VAL A 3 -55.01 -8.22 -11.01
C VAL A 3 -53.74 -9.03 -10.94
N LYS A 4 -53.65 -10.17 -11.64
CA LYS A 4 -52.41 -10.91 -11.82
C LYS A 4 -51.86 -10.57 -13.21
N ALA A 5 -50.73 -9.90 -13.25
CA ALA A 5 -50.00 -9.63 -14.49
C ALA A 5 -48.92 -10.69 -14.68
N SER A 6 -48.61 -11.06 -15.94
CA SER A 6 -47.45 -11.85 -16.26
C SER A 6 -46.16 -11.02 -16.04
N GLU A 7 -45.04 -11.66 -15.70
CA GLU A 7 -43.77 -10.97 -15.46
C GLU A 7 -43.28 -10.20 -16.71
N ASP A 8 -43.63 -10.65 -17.89
CA ASP A 8 -43.33 -9.98 -19.17
C ASP A 8 -44.38 -8.94 -19.58
N LEU A 9 -45.41 -8.75 -18.74
CA LEU A 9 -46.55 -7.85 -18.98
C LEU A 9 -47.31 -8.15 -20.31
N SER A 10 -47.11 -9.34 -20.88
CA SER A 10 -47.78 -9.75 -22.13
C SER A 10 -49.26 -10.16 -21.90
N GLY A 11 -49.65 -10.33 -20.66
CA GLY A 11 -51.01 -10.67 -20.28
C GLY A 11 -51.37 -10.32 -18.87
N ALA A 12 -52.65 -10.16 -18.60
CA ALA A 12 -53.25 -10.03 -17.29
C ALA A 12 -54.55 -10.80 -17.23
N SER A 13 -54.86 -11.40 -16.07
CA SER A 13 -56.15 -12.00 -15.79
C SER A 13 -56.87 -11.26 -14.71
N LEU A 14 -58.20 -11.16 -14.83
CA LEU A 14 -59.07 -10.57 -13.79
C LEU A 14 -59.96 -11.66 -13.23
N ASP A 15 -60.00 -11.74 -11.93
CA ASP A 15 -60.98 -12.61 -11.24
C ASP A 15 -62.39 -12.06 -11.42
N ALA A 16 -63.38 -12.93 -11.60
CA ALA A 16 -64.81 -12.71 -11.78
C ALA A 16 -65.29 -11.23 -11.74
N LEU A 17 -65.78 -10.76 -12.89
CA LEU A 17 -66.34 -9.41 -13.04
C LEU A 17 -67.85 -9.47 -12.78
N ASP A 18 -68.31 -8.81 -11.76
CA ASP A 18 -69.74 -8.77 -11.32
C ASP A 18 -70.45 -7.47 -11.69
N SER A 19 -69.79 -6.58 -12.38
CA SER A 19 -70.32 -5.27 -12.83
C SER A 19 -69.51 -4.75 -14.03
N ASN A 20 -69.99 -3.70 -14.68
CA ASN A 20 -69.28 -3.01 -15.72
C ASN A 20 -67.95 -2.51 -15.15
N THR A 21 -66.84 -3.07 -15.67
CA THR A 21 -65.50 -2.72 -15.24
C THR A 21 -64.72 -2.22 -16.43
N GLU A 22 -64.17 -1.02 -16.35
CA GLU A 22 -63.21 -0.52 -17.32
C GLU A 22 -61.80 -0.98 -16.92
N VAL A 23 -61.10 -1.63 -17.83
CA VAL A 23 -59.69 -2.04 -17.62
C VAL A 23 -58.86 -1.20 -18.54
N VAL A 24 -58.06 -0.34 -17.96
CA VAL A 24 -57.06 0.46 -18.69
C VAL A 24 -55.69 -0.19 -18.53
N VAL A 25 -55.11 -0.67 -19.60
CA VAL A 25 -53.78 -1.23 -19.63
C VAL A 25 -52.85 -0.17 -20.19
N THR A 26 -51.94 0.33 -19.37
CA THR A 26 -50.90 1.26 -19.78
C THR A 26 -49.61 0.48 -20.00
N ILE A 27 -49.16 0.39 -21.22
CA ILE A 27 -47.87 -0.20 -21.57
C ILE A 27 -46.79 0.90 -21.54
N LYS A 28 -45.77 0.71 -20.70
CA LYS A 28 -44.61 1.59 -20.63
C LYS A 28 -43.45 0.95 -21.36
N GLU A 29 -42.69 1.75 -22.09
CA GLU A 29 -41.43 1.30 -22.65
C GLU A 29 -40.46 0.93 -21.52
N LYS A 30 -39.65 -0.10 -21.77
CA LYS A 30 -38.55 -0.47 -20.84
C LYS A 30 -37.49 0.64 -20.91
N PRO A 31 -36.95 1.06 -19.76
CA PRO A 31 -35.85 2.02 -19.71
C PRO A 31 -34.63 1.56 -20.53
N VAL A 32 -33.99 2.51 -21.19
CA VAL A 32 -32.73 2.33 -21.90
C VAL A 32 -31.59 2.76 -21.01
N VAL A 33 -30.55 1.94 -20.95
CA VAL A 33 -29.30 2.27 -20.22
C VAL A 33 -28.28 2.77 -21.22
N THR A 34 -27.83 4.01 -21.02
CA THR A 34 -26.73 4.60 -21.80
C THR A 34 -25.44 4.49 -20.99
N ILE A 35 -24.43 3.82 -21.57
CA ILE A 35 -23.09 3.71 -21.03
C ILE A 35 -22.16 4.58 -21.86
N PRO A 36 -21.31 5.46 -21.24
CA PRO A 36 -20.44 6.33 -21.98
C PRO A 36 -19.51 5.57 -22.92
N SER A 37 -19.37 6.02 -24.15
CA SER A 37 -18.34 5.55 -25.06
C SER A 37 -17.01 6.25 -24.77
N GLY A 38 -15.87 5.57 -25.03
CA GLY A 38 -14.54 6.18 -24.92
C GLY A 38 -14.00 6.25 -23.49
N ILE A 39 -14.49 5.44 -22.56
CA ILE A 39 -13.87 5.25 -21.26
C ILE A 39 -12.45 4.70 -21.49
N SER A 40 -11.46 5.39 -20.96
CA SER A 40 -10.04 5.01 -21.03
C SER A 40 -9.48 4.85 -19.62
N ASN A 41 -8.37 4.12 -19.52
CA ASN A 41 -7.62 3.93 -18.27
C ASN A 41 -8.35 3.07 -17.22
N GLY A 42 -9.29 2.26 -17.67
CA GLY A 42 -10.07 1.34 -16.85
C GLY A 42 -11.30 0.82 -17.58
N THR A 43 -12.10 0.04 -16.87
CA THR A 43 -13.35 -0.53 -17.38
C THR A 43 -14.53 -0.10 -16.52
N LEU A 44 -15.66 0.17 -17.16
CA LEU A 44 -16.96 0.36 -16.53
C LEU A 44 -17.88 -0.76 -16.96
N THR A 45 -18.46 -1.49 -16.01
CA THR A 45 -19.43 -2.55 -16.24
C THR A 45 -20.73 -2.23 -15.56
N VAL A 46 -21.83 -2.66 -16.16
CA VAL A 46 -23.18 -2.50 -15.60
C VAL A 46 -23.85 -3.85 -15.60
N ILE A 47 -24.42 -4.22 -14.46
CA ILE A 47 -25.22 -5.44 -14.33
C ILE A 47 -26.54 -5.13 -13.60
N TYR A 48 -27.51 -6.03 -13.76
CA TYR A 48 -28.66 -6.13 -12.88
C TYR A 48 -28.93 -7.59 -12.54
N LYS A 49 -29.74 -7.84 -11.50
CA LYS A 49 -30.19 -9.20 -11.16
C LYS A 49 -31.57 -9.47 -11.73
N ASP A 50 -31.72 -10.60 -12.43
CA ASP A 50 -33.01 -11.06 -12.88
C ASP A 50 -33.86 -11.65 -11.73
N ALA A 51 -35.09 -12.09 -12.04
CA ALA A 51 -36.00 -12.70 -11.08
C ALA A 51 -35.45 -13.99 -10.41
N ALA A 52 -34.48 -14.64 -11.02
CA ALA A 52 -33.76 -15.80 -10.49
C ALA A 52 -32.49 -15.42 -9.71
N ASN A 53 -32.29 -14.11 -9.44
CA ASN A 53 -31.11 -13.56 -8.77
C ASN A 53 -29.78 -13.78 -9.53
N LYS A 54 -29.88 -13.97 -10.83
CA LYS A 54 -28.72 -14.12 -11.72
C LYS A 54 -28.28 -12.76 -12.23
N ASP A 55 -26.96 -12.56 -12.31
CA ASP A 55 -26.37 -11.34 -12.87
C ASP A 55 -26.52 -11.32 -14.40
N ILE A 56 -27.12 -10.25 -14.89
CA ILE A 56 -27.30 -9.97 -16.32
C ILE A 56 -26.47 -8.73 -16.67
N SER A 57 -25.54 -8.90 -17.58
CA SER A 57 -24.72 -7.79 -18.09
C SER A 57 -25.55 -6.86 -18.98
N VAL A 58 -25.31 -5.56 -18.86
CA VAL A 58 -25.98 -4.52 -19.63
C VAL A 58 -24.96 -3.84 -20.54
N SER A 59 -25.29 -3.79 -21.83
CA SER A 59 -24.53 -3.07 -22.85
C SER A 59 -25.13 -1.69 -23.10
N ASN A 60 -24.35 -0.80 -23.71
CA ASN A 60 -24.85 0.52 -24.08
C ASN A 60 -26.06 0.40 -25.05
N GLY A 61 -27.17 1.01 -24.68
CA GLY A 61 -28.42 0.99 -25.43
C GLY A 61 -29.35 -0.18 -25.09
N ASP A 62 -28.98 -1.06 -24.14
CA ASP A 62 -29.85 -2.15 -23.72
C ASP A 62 -31.05 -1.63 -22.93
N HIS A 63 -32.18 -2.35 -23.08
CA HIS A 63 -33.38 -2.15 -22.29
C HIS A 63 -33.36 -3.02 -21.03
N VAL A 64 -33.72 -2.44 -19.88
CA VAL A 64 -33.83 -3.17 -18.62
C VAL A 64 -35.28 -3.20 -18.12
N PRO A 65 -35.69 -4.18 -17.33
CA PRO A 65 -37.03 -4.21 -16.72
C PRO A 65 -37.29 -2.95 -15.89
N ASN A 66 -38.52 -2.46 -15.91
CA ASN A 66 -38.95 -1.33 -15.05
C ASN A 66 -38.76 -1.67 -13.57
N GLY A 67 -38.23 -0.74 -12.81
CA GLY A 67 -37.95 -0.90 -11.38
C GLY A 67 -36.66 -1.66 -11.05
N THR A 68 -35.85 -1.97 -12.07
CA THR A 68 -34.58 -2.65 -11.89
C THR A 68 -33.59 -1.79 -11.09
N GLN A 69 -32.80 -2.43 -10.24
CA GLN A 69 -31.59 -1.87 -9.64
C GLN A 69 -30.39 -2.21 -10.54
N LEU A 70 -29.59 -1.23 -10.90
CA LEU A 70 -28.32 -1.45 -11.60
C LEU A 70 -27.16 -1.39 -10.60
N LEU A 71 -26.18 -2.25 -10.78
CA LEU A 71 -24.85 -2.15 -10.15
C LEU A 71 -23.87 -1.72 -11.21
N VAL A 72 -23.26 -0.56 -11.00
CA VAL A 72 -22.21 -0.01 -11.88
C VAL A 72 -20.88 -0.18 -11.18
N THR A 73 -19.92 -0.84 -11.84
CA THR A 73 -18.60 -1.13 -11.29
C THR A 73 -17.53 -0.55 -12.19
N LEU A 74 -16.62 0.21 -11.58
CA LEU A 74 -15.46 0.80 -12.26
C LEU A 74 -14.18 0.14 -11.75
N THR A 75 -13.38 -0.40 -12.65
CA THR A 75 -12.10 -1.05 -12.36
C THR A 75 -10.99 -0.31 -13.09
N PRO A 76 -10.11 0.43 -12.37
CA PRO A 76 -9.03 1.18 -13.01
C PRO A 76 -7.92 0.28 -13.54
N GLU A 77 -7.23 0.75 -14.58
CA GLU A 77 -5.97 0.18 -15.04
C GLU A 77 -4.81 0.59 -14.14
N LYS A 78 -3.67 -0.10 -14.30
CA LYS A 78 -2.44 0.21 -13.55
C LYS A 78 -2.03 1.68 -13.72
N GLY A 79 -1.84 2.36 -12.59
CA GLY A 79 -1.45 3.78 -12.55
C GLY A 79 -2.61 4.77 -12.58
N TYR A 80 -3.84 4.27 -12.47
CA TYR A 80 -5.05 5.08 -12.42
C TYR A 80 -5.90 4.72 -11.19
N VAL A 81 -6.78 5.61 -10.83
CA VAL A 81 -7.82 5.43 -9.81
C VAL A 81 -9.15 5.91 -10.37
N VAL A 82 -10.23 5.47 -9.77
CA VAL A 82 -11.57 5.98 -10.10
C VAL A 82 -11.63 7.46 -9.72
N ASP A 83 -12.14 8.28 -10.62
CA ASP A 83 -12.43 9.68 -10.32
C ASP A 83 -13.80 9.77 -9.62
N GLU A 84 -13.78 9.90 -8.30
CA GLU A 84 -15.00 9.88 -7.48
C GLU A 84 -15.93 11.05 -7.81
N ASP A 85 -15.39 12.20 -8.27
CA ASP A 85 -16.17 13.35 -8.67
C ASP A 85 -16.93 13.11 -9.99
N ALA A 86 -16.52 12.13 -10.77
CA ALA A 86 -17.13 11.74 -12.04
C ALA A 86 -18.13 10.59 -11.92
N LEU A 87 -18.32 10.03 -10.71
CA LEU A 87 -19.27 8.94 -10.49
C LEU A 87 -20.72 9.43 -10.49
N GLY A 88 -21.64 8.58 -10.88
CA GLY A 88 -23.08 8.81 -10.75
C GLY A 88 -23.89 8.36 -11.97
N ALA A 89 -25.13 8.79 -12.00
CA ALA A 89 -26.04 8.59 -13.11
C ALA A 89 -26.89 9.86 -13.38
N SER A 90 -27.70 9.84 -14.42
CA SER A 90 -28.65 10.89 -14.73
C SER A 90 -29.87 10.93 -13.77
N VAL A 91 -29.96 9.97 -12.87
CA VAL A 91 -30.96 9.82 -11.81
C VAL A 91 -30.25 9.70 -10.47
N GLU A 92 -30.98 9.79 -9.36
CA GLU A 92 -30.42 9.63 -8.02
C GLU A 92 -29.73 8.27 -7.86
N THR A 93 -28.54 8.28 -7.25
CA THR A 93 -27.71 7.11 -7.06
C THR A 93 -27.40 6.91 -5.58
N GLU A 94 -27.37 5.66 -5.16
CA GLU A 94 -26.86 5.27 -3.85
C GLU A 94 -25.43 4.73 -4.02
N TYR A 95 -24.45 5.38 -3.37
CA TYR A 95 -23.08 4.89 -3.35
C TYR A 95 -22.96 3.77 -2.33
N THR A 96 -22.58 2.60 -2.80
CA THR A 96 -22.26 1.50 -1.91
C THR A 96 -20.75 1.36 -1.83
N ASP A 97 -20.20 1.70 -0.67
CA ASP A 97 -18.86 1.27 -0.26
C ASP A 97 -18.86 -0.25 -0.04
N GLU A 98 -19.11 -1.05 -1.07
CA GLU A 98 -19.10 -2.51 -0.90
C GLU A 98 -17.68 -3.08 -0.74
N ASP A 99 -16.65 -2.25 -0.76
CA ASP A 99 -15.28 -2.74 -0.50
C ASP A 99 -14.82 -2.55 0.95
N LYS A 100 -15.70 -2.80 1.92
CA LYS A 100 -15.29 -2.97 3.34
C LYS A 100 -14.71 -4.36 3.63
N SER A 101 -14.61 -5.25 2.65
CA SER A 101 -14.16 -6.63 2.84
C SER A 101 -12.63 -6.78 2.88
N GLY A 102 -11.87 -5.71 2.96
CA GLY A 102 -10.40 -5.76 3.02
C GLY A 102 -9.75 -6.23 1.71
N ASN A 103 -10.53 -6.35 0.65
CA ASN A 103 -10.04 -6.66 -0.68
C ASN A 103 -9.66 -5.34 -1.36
N THR A 104 -8.42 -5.16 -1.53
CA THR A 104 -7.61 -4.02 -1.85
C THR A 104 -7.60 -3.67 -3.35
N THR A 105 -8.73 -3.72 -4.03
CA THR A 105 -8.85 -3.24 -5.40
C THR A 105 -9.24 -1.76 -5.39
N ASP A 106 -8.62 -0.96 -6.26
CA ASP A 106 -9.04 0.42 -6.48
C ASP A 106 -10.40 0.52 -7.21
N THR A 107 -11.12 -0.60 -7.30
CA THR A 107 -12.45 -0.74 -7.89
C THR A 107 -13.49 -0.03 -7.01
N LYS A 108 -14.35 0.72 -7.64
CA LYS A 108 -15.49 1.39 -6.99
C LYS A 108 -16.79 0.96 -7.65
N SER A 109 -17.84 0.90 -6.85
CA SER A 109 -19.19 0.56 -7.35
C SER A 109 -20.23 1.53 -6.81
N TYR A 110 -21.31 1.72 -7.58
CA TYR A 110 -22.48 2.43 -7.11
C TYR A 110 -23.75 1.78 -7.68
N LYS A 111 -24.87 1.98 -7.00
CA LYS A 111 -26.19 1.48 -7.41
C LYS A 111 -27.04 2.59 -7.99
N VAL A 112 -27.82 2.26 -9.00
CA VAL A 112 -28.91 3.08 -9.50
C VAL A 112 -30.19 2.37 -9.13
N GLU A 113 -30.92 2.91 -8.17
CA GLU A 113 -32.12 2.29 -7.65
C GLU A 113 -33.35 2.57 -8.55
N ASN A 114 -34.26 1.60 -8.65
CA ASN A 114 -35.59 1.75 -9.21
C ASN A 114 -35.63 2.44 -10.59
N VAL A 115 -34.92 1.88 -11.57
CA VAL A 115 -34.84 2.44 -12.92
C VAL A 115 -36.19 2.31 -13.65
N ILE A 116 -36.93 3.42 -13.73
CA ILE A 116 -38.25 3.53 -14.36
C ILE A 116 -38.27 4.47 -15.59
N ALA A 117 -37.16 5.08 -15.92
CA ALA A 117 -36.92 5.95 -17.06
C ALA A 117 -35.53 5.71 -17.64
N ASN A 118 -35.26 6.18 -18.86
CA ASN A 118 -33.96 6.11 -19.46
C ASN A 118 -32.88 6.68 -18.52
N VAL A 119 -31.77 5.98 -18.38
CA VAL A 119 -30.67 6.34 -17.48
C VAL A 119 -29.35 6.37 -18.21
N THR A 120 -28.55 7.39 -17.94
CA THR A 120 -27.15 7.46 -18.39
C THR A 120 -26.26 7.30 -17.16
N VAL A 121 -25.46 6.24 -17.13
CA VAL A 121 -24.46 6.02 -16.09
C VAL A 121 -23.21 6.85 -16.39
N LYS A 122 -22.44 7.19 -15.35
CA LYS A 122 -21.24 8.03 -15.47
C LYS A 122 -20.09 7.38 -14.69
N GLY A 123 -18.88 7.63 -15.15
CA GLY A 123 -17.67 7.25 -14.47
C GLY A 123 -16.46 7.59 -15.30
N ALA A 124 -15.36 7.89 -14.64
CA ALA A 124 -14.08 8.19 -15.25
C ALA A 124 -12.93 7.73 -14.37
N PHE A 125 -11.74 7.76 -14.92
CA PHE A 125 -10.49 7.43 -14.22
C PHE A 125 -9.53 8.59 -14.32
N LYS A 126 -8.76 8.82 -13.24
CA LYS A 126 -7.69 9.81 -13.19
C LYS A 126 -6.37 9.16 -12.87
N ALA A 127 -5.27 9.75 -13.33
CA ALA A 127 -3.94 9.25 -13.03
C ALA A 127 -3.68 9.26 -11.53
N LEU A 128 -3.13 8.16 -11.03
CA LEU A 128 -2.68 8.05 -9.64
C LEU A 128 -1.45 8.92 -9.43
N GLY A 129 -1.41 9.68 -8.35
CA GLY A 129 -0.27 10.50 -7.95
C GLY A 129 1.01 9.67 -7.80
N THR A 130 2.16 10.32 -7.97
CA THR A 130 3.47 9.69 -7.73
C THR A 130 4.35 10.59 -6.89
N HIS A 131 5.16 9.98 -6.01
CA HIS A 131 6.05 10.67 -5.09
C HIS A 131 7.48 10.16 -5.23
N LYS A 132 8.44 11.08 -5.15
CA LYS A 132 9.87 10.76 -5.26
C LYS A 132 10.38 10.20 -3.93
N VAL A 133 11.16 9.12 -4.01
CA VAL A 133 11.81 8.49 -2.86
C VAL A 133 13.33 8.57 -3.02
N THR A 134 13.97 9.30 -2.11
CA THR A 134 15.43 9.40 -2.04
C THR A 134 15.89 8.73 -0.76
N TYR A 135 16.97 7.94 -0.82
CA TYR A 135 17.50 7.31 0.36
C TYR A 135 19.01 7.05 0.23
N GLU A 136 19.71 7.18 1.34
CA GLU A 136 21.14 6.96 1.44
C GLU A 136 21.59 6.72 2.89
N PRO A 137 22.71 6.01 3.12
CA PRO A 137 23.36 6.02 4.43
C PRO A 137 24.02 7.39 4.66
N VAL A 138 24.03 7.83 5.90
CA VAL A 138 24.77 9.04 6.30
C VAL A 138 26.27 8.71 6.35
N ILE A 139 27.06 9.49 5.64
CA ILE A 139 28.53 9.37 5.62
C ILE A 139 29.11 10.60 6.33
N ALA A 140 29.83 10.39 7.42
CA ALA A 140 30.58 11.46 8.06
C ALA A 140 31.77 11.85 7.16
N SER A 141 32.19 13.13 7.22
CA SER A 141 33.24 13.64 6.36
C SER A 141 34.55 12.85 6.54
N GLY A 142 35.02 12.22 5.46
CA GLY A 142 36.24 11.42 5.45
C GLY A 142 36.07 9.95 5.88
N GLU A 143 34.84 9.49 6.13
CA GLU A 143 34.55 8.12 6.54
C GLU A 143 33.85 7.32 5.43
N SER A 144 33.76 6.00 5.61
CA SER A 144 32.95 5.11 4.81
C SER A 144 31.49 5.10 5.33
N ALA A 145 30.56 4.59 4.53
CA ALA A 145 29.16 4.47 4.94
C ALA A 145 28.93 3.50 6.09
N ASN A 146 29.83 2.53 6.29
CA ASN A 146 29.80 1.51 7.36
C ASN A 146 28.55 0.62 7.33
N GLY A 147 27.99 0.46 6.13
CA GLY A 147 26.81 -0.36 5.87
C GLY A 147 26.09 0.07 4.60
N THR A 148 25.06 -0.67 4.25
CA THR A 148 24.26 -0.42 3.05
C THR A 148 22.79 -0.18 3.42
N LEU A 149 22.10 0.57 2.55
CA LEU A 149 20.67 0.82 2.62
C LEU A 149 20.01 0.40 1.32
N THR A 150 19.01 -0.44 1.40
CA THR A 150 18.18 -0.87 0.26
C THR A 150 16.73 -0.52 0.50
N ALA A 151 15.95 -0.41 -0.57
CA ALA A 151 14.53 -0.12 -0.47
C ALA A 151 13.72 -0.96 -1.46
N LYS A 152 12.47 -1.23 -1.09
CA LYS A 152 11.43 -1.80 -1.93
C LYS A 152 10.13 -1.03 -1.74
N ALA A 153 9.27 -1.11 -2.75
CA ALA A 153 7.92 -0.53 -2.70
C ALA A 153 6.89 -1.55 -3.15
N ASP A 154 5.75 -1.57 -2.50
CA ASP A 154 4.55 -2.29 -2.95
C ASP A 154 3.31 -1.44 -2.72
N ARG A 155 2.23 -1.72 -3.46
CA ARG A 155 0.93 -1.11 -3.28
C ARG A 155 -0.12 -2.22 -3.27
N LYS A 156 -0.73 -2.43 -2.12
CA LYS A 156 -1.66 -3.55 -1.89
C LYS A 156 -2.90 -3.55 -2.79
N GLN A 157 -3.35 -2.36 -3.20
CA GLN A 157 -4.50 -2.19 -4.09
C GLN A 157 -4.19 -2.47 -5.57
N MET A 158 -2.95 -2.79 -5.88
CA MET A 158 -2.50 -3.11 -7.24
C MET A 158 -1.58 -4.33 -7.18
N ASP A 159 -2.14 -5.52 -7.32
CA ASP A 159 -1.41 -6.80 -7.23
C ASP A 159 -0.15 -6.90 -8.10
N ILE A 160 -0.05 -6.03 -9.09
CA ILE A 160 1.06 -5.98 -10.06
C ILE A 160 2.05 -4.85 -9.81
N TYR A 161 1.85 -4.02 -8.76
CA TYR A 161 2.82 -2.98 -8.42
C TYR A 161 3.71 -3.44 -7.26
N LYS A 162 4.83 -4.02 -7.65
CA LYS A 162 5.93 -4.36 -6.76
C LYS A 162 7.24 -3.89 -7.35
N ILE A 163 8.04 -3.20 -6.56
CA ILE A 163 9.43 -2.86 -6.85
C ILE A 163 10.28 -3.51 -5.77
N ASP A 164 10.89 -4.66 -6.09
CA ASP A 164 11.72 -5.42 -5.14
C ASP A 164 13.07 -4.72 -4.86
N LYS A 165 13.52 -3.88 -5.78
CA LYS A 165 14.72 -3.06 -5.64
C LYS A 165 14.43 -1.66 -6.17
N LEU A 166 13.97 -0.80 -5.29
CA LEU A 166 13.75 0.61 -5.59
C LEU A 166 15.11 1.31 -5.76
N THR A 167 15.23 2.17 -6.76
CA THR A 167 16.41 2.99 -6.94
C THR A 167 16.21 4.35 -6.28
N THR A 168 17.24 4.88 -5.60
CA THR A 168 17.14 6.22 -4.99
C THR A 168 16.84 7.28 -6.05
N GLY A 169 15.87 8.15 -5.77
CA GLY A 169 15.36 9.14 -6.71
C GLY A 169 14.23 8.68 -7.62
N GLU A 170 13.87 7.40 -7.58
CA GLU A 170 12.74 6.83 -8.31
C GLU A 170 11.40 7.30 -7.73
N LYS A 171 10.35 7.30 -8.57
CA LYS A 171 8.99 7.64 -8.13
C LYS A 171 8.18 6.37 -7.87
N VAL A 172 7.39 6.41 -6.81
CA VAL A 172 6.42 5.38 -6.45
C VAL A 172 5.01 5.95 -6.47
N TYR A 173 4.00 5.12 -6.68
CA TYR A 173 2.60 5.55 -6.64
C TYR A 173 2.18 5.93 -5.23
N GLU A 174 1.32 6.93 -5.15
CA GLU A 174 0.58 7.29 -3.94
C GLU A 174 -0.12 6.07 -3.34
N GLY A 175 -0.17 5.97 -2.01
CA GLY A 175 -0.70 4.80 -1.30
C GLY A 175 0.26 3.60 -1.22
N SER A 176 1.46 3.68 -1.80
CA SER A 176 2.46 2.62 -1.70
C SER A 176 2.97 2.46 -0.26
N THR A 177 3.44 1.26 0.05
CA THR A 177 4.22 0.97 1.25
C THR A 177 5.69 0.86 0.86
N LEU A 178 6.54 1.65 1.52
CA LEU A 178 7.99 1.58 1.38
C LEU A 178 8.57 0.74 2.52
N THR A 179 9.52 -0.11 2.19
CA THR A 179 10.32 -0.84 3.19
C THR A 179 11.79 -0.62 2.90
N PHE A 180 12.49 -0.01 3.83
CA PHE A 180 13.94 0.20 3.79
C PHE A 180 14.60 -0.85 4.67
N THR A 181 15.71 -1.39 4.21
CA THR A 181 16.52 -2.36 4.96
C THR A 181 17.94 -1.86 5.05
N ALA A 182 18.39 -1.67 6.28
CA ALA A 182 19.77 -1.33 6.61
C ALA A 182 20.54 -2.62 6.88
N ALA A 183 21.71 -2.75 6.28
CA ALA A 183 22.65 -3.82 6.54
C ALA A 183 23.97 -3.19 7.01
N PRO A 184 24.20 -3.09 8.34
CA PRO A 184 25.46 -2.61 8.87
C PRO A 184 26.62 -3.52 8.47
N ASP A 185 27.81 -2.95 8.26
CA ASP A 185 29.04 -3.72 8.13
C ASP A 185 29.38 -4.43 9.42
N GLN A 186 30.37 -5.33 9.38
CA GLN A 186 30.89 -6.02 10.58
C GLN A 186 31.30 -4.97 11.62
N ASP A 187 30.95 -5.21 12.87
CA ASP A 187 31.22 -4.34 14.02
C ASP A 187 30.48 -2.99 14.01
N TYR A 188 29.44 -2.87 13.18
CA TYR A 188 28.56 -1.73 13.17
C TYR A 188 27.13 -2.11 13.50
N SER A 189 26.33 -1.14 13.92
CA SER A 189 24.89 -1.24 14.16
C SER A 189 24.21 0.03 13.68
N VAL A 190 22.90 -0.04 13.46
CA VAL A 190 22.11 1.15 13.16
C VAL A 190 22.08 2.04 14.40
N GLN A 191 22.48 3.30 14.22
CA GLN A 191 22.42 4.31 15.25
C GLN A 191 21.08 5.05 15.21
N GLU A 192 20.69 5.52 14.03
CA GLU A 192 19.53 6.39 13.86
C GLU A 192 18.97 6.30 12.44
N TRP A 193 17.66 6.36 12.36
CA TRP A 193 16.93 6.60 11.14
C TRP A 193 16.36 8.01 11.11
N ARG A 194 16.39 8.65 9.92
CA ARG A 194 15.73 9.94 9.71
C ARG A 194 14.84 9.88 8.49
N VAL A 195 13.68 10.53 8.57
CA VAL A 195 12.76 10.74 7.46
C VAL A 195 12.55 12.24 7.32
N ASN A 196 12.79 12.74 6.11
CA ASN A 196 12.74 14.17 5.78
C ASN A 196 13.54 15.04 6.78
N GLY A 197 14.74 14.55 7.16
CA GLY A 197 15.66 15.22 8.07
C GLY A 197 15.31 15.14 9.56
N LYS A 198 14.17 14.54 9.91
CA LYS A 198 13.73 14.40 11.31
C LYS A 198 13.93 12.99 11.83
N VAL A 199 14.35 12.85 13.07
CA VAL A 199 14.34 11.59 13.81
C VAL A 199 12.89 11.18 14.07
N LEU A 200 12.60 9.90 13.88
CA LEU A 200 11.25 9.36 13.74
C LEU A 200 10.34 9.54 14.95
N LYS A 201 9.14 10.14 14.72
CA LYS A 201 7.97 10.14 15.64
C LYS A 201 6.64 10.32 14.87
N GLU A 202 6.58 10.00 13.56
CA GLU A 202 5.35 10.20 12.77
C GLU A 202 4.49 8.91 12.76
N ASP A 203 3.14 9.08 12.74
CA ASP A 203 2.19 7.99 12.55
C ASP A 203 2.39 7.35 11.17
N GLY A 204 2.16 6.03 11.09
CA GLY A 204 2.34 5.27 9.86
C GLY A 204 3.78 4.85 9.57
N ILE A 205 4.76 5.25 10.40
CA ILE A 205 6.15 4.84 10.28
C ILE A 205 6.46 3.79 11.36
N LYS A 206 6.87 2.60 10.92
CA LYS A 206 7.35 1.53 11.80
C LYS A 206 8.84 1.37 11.62
N VAL A 207 9.57 1.35 12.72
CA VAL A 207 11.03 1.17 12.73
C VAL A 207 11.41 -0.01 13.62
N THR A 208 12.38 -0.78 13.16
CA THR A 208 13.16 -1.75 13.95
C THR A 208 14.62 -1.40 13.81
N ASP A 209 15.51 -2.13 14.47
CA ASP A 209 16.95 -1.87 14.40
C ASP A 209 17.47 -1.88 12.94
N SER A 210 16.94 -2.75 12.09
CA SER A 210 17.42 -2.93 10.71
C SER A 210 16.41 -2.55 9.63
N THR A 211 15.14 -2.25 9.98
CA THR A 211 14.11 -1.94 8.99
C THR A 211 13.29 -0.72 9.34
N LEU A 212 12.95 0.04 8.32
CA LEU A 212 12.02 1.16 8.41
C LEU A 212 10.92 0.96 7.37
N THR A 213 9.67 1.05 7.81
CA THR A 213 8.50 0.93 6.94
C THR A 213 7.68 2.21 6.99
N ILE A 214 7.36 2.77 5.82
CA ILE A 214 6.45 3.90 5.63
C ILE A 214 5.23 3.36 4.88
N ALA A 215 4.09 3.35 5.55
CA ALA A 215 2.82 2.98 4.94
C ALA A 215 2.15 4.22 4.31
N ASN A 216 1.38 3.99 3.25
CA ASN A 216 0.55 5.00 2.60
C ASN A 216 1.33 6.26 2.18
N VAL A 217 2.18 6.12 1.18
CA VAL A 217 2.98 7.24 0.62
C VAL A 217 2.06 8.34 0.08
N GLU A 218 2.15 9.55 0.65
CA GLU A 218 1.34 10.72 0.29
C GLU A 218 2.18 11.94 -0.13
N LYS A 219 3.51 11.82 -0.03
CA LYS A 219 4.46 12.91 -0.30
C LYS A 219 5.82 12.37 -0.70
N ASP A 220 6.72 13.23 -1.10
CA ASP A 220 8.12 12.87 -1.33
C ASP A 220 8.80 12.52 -0.01
N TYR A 221 9.67 11.50 -0.05
CA TYR A 221 10.42 11.03 1.10
C TYR A 221 11.92 11.06 0.84
N THR A 222 12.64 11.55 1.84
CA THR A 222 14.10 11.40 1.94
C THR A 222 14.39 10.62 3.21
N VAL A 223 14.96 9.42 3.05
CA VAL A 223 15.26 8.50 4.15
C VAL A 223 16.76 8.36 4.29
N THR A 224 17.26 8.56 5.49
CA THR A 224 18.67 8.33 5.79
C THR A 224 18.83 7.43 7.01
N VAL A 225 19.90 6.63 7.00
CA VAL A 225 20.30 5.80 8.12
C VAL A 225 21.74 6.11 8.50
N GLN A 226 22.00 6.24 9.79
CA GLN A 226 23.35 6.40 10.32
C GLN A 226 23.77 5.12 11.02
N PHE A 227 25.01 4.69 10.75
CA PHE A 227 25.63 3.55 11.43
C PHE A 227 26.62 4.04 12.49
N LYS A 228 26.78 3.28 13.54
CA LYS A 228 27.78 3.47 14.59
C LYS A 228 28.50 2.17 14.86
N LYS A 229 29.73 2.25 15.33
CA LYS A 229 30.44 1.06 15.83
C LYS A 229 29.62 0.37 16.93
N SER A 230 29.48 -0.93 16.83
CA SER A 230 28.84 -1.77 17.84
C SER A 230 29.91 -2.30 18.78
N GLY A 231 29.94 -1.80 20.00
CA GLY A 231 30.88 -2.20 21.03
C GLY A 231 31.35 -1.03 21.88
N SER A 232 32.22 -1.34 22.80
CA SER A 232 32.82 -0.34 23.69
C SER A 232 34.28 -0.10 23.30
N ASP A 233 34.66 1.17 23.22
CA ASP A 233 36.07 1.51 23.15
C ASP A 233 36.79 0.98 24.39
N THR A 234 37.78 0.14 24.18
CA THR A 234 38.53 -0.48 25.26
C THR A 234 39.99 -0.10 25.13
N THR A 235 40.55 0.39 26.20
CA THR A 235 41.97 0.67 26.31
C THR A 235 42.56 -0.23 27.36
N ILE A 236 43.64 -0.90 27.05
CA ILE A 236 44.39 -1.74 27.99
C ILE A 236 45.75 -1.08 28.17
N ALA A 237 46.07 -0.73 29.39
CA ALA A 237 47.36 -0.13 29.72
C ALA A 237 48.04 -0.90 30.85
N ALA A 238 49.31 -1.07 30.76
CA ALA A 238 50.12 -1.60 31.88
C ALA A 238 50.29 -0.49 32.92
N GLY A 239 50.21 -0.88 34.17
CA GLY A 239 50.69 -0.05 35.28
C GLY A 239 52.21 -0.02 35.35
N ALA A 240 52.77 0.53 36.49
CA ALA A 240 54.20 0.53 36.74
C ALA A 240 54.72 -0.92 36.94
N ASN A 241 55.98 -1.13 36.61
CA ASN A 241 56.77 -2.36 36.87
C ASN A 241 56.35 -3.58 36.05
N GLY A 242 55.90 -3.35 34.83
CA GLY A 242 55.55 -4.43 33.89
C GLY A 242 55.02 -3.86 32.59
N LYS A 243 54.83 -4.77 31.61
CA LYS A 243 54.20 -4.45 30.31
C LYS A 243 53.17 -5.50 29.91
N ILE A 244 52.23 -5.10 29.10
CA ILE A 244 51.32 -6.03 28.45
C ILE A 244 52.00 -6.54 27.18
N VAL A 245 52.14 -7.85 27.03
CA VAL A 245 52.83 -8.49 25.92
C VAL A 245 51.84 -9.05 24.87
N SER A 246 50.64 -9.35 25.30
CA SER A 246 49.59 -9.70 24.34
C SER A 246 48.20 -9.40 24.91
N ALA A 247 47.27 -9.05 24.05
CA ALA A 247 45.83 -9.05 24.33
C ALA A 247 45.10 -9.67 23.13
N VAL A 248 44.24 -10.64 23.37
CA VAL A 248 43.49 -11.33 22.31
C VAL A 248 42.01 -11.22 22.64
N ALA A 249 41.25 -10.62 21.74
CA ALA A 249 39.79 -10.51 21.86
C ALA A 249 39.11 -11.64 21.09
N GLY A 250 38.40 -12.52 21.80
CA GLY A 250 37.62 -13.59 21.22
C GLY A 250 38.41 -14.49 20.25
N LYS A 251 37.78 -14.90 19.14
CA LYS A 251 38.38 -15.75 18.10
C LYS A 251 39.07 -15.00 16.98
N VAL A 252 39.28 -13.68 17.10
CA VAL A 252 39.90 -12.85 16.06
C VAL A 252 41.38 -12.71 16.36
N ASP A 253 42.17 -13.07 15.36
CA ASP A 253 43.64 -13.04 15.43
C ASP A 253 44.16 -11.64 15.75
N GLN A 254 44.96 -11.59 16.79
CA GLN A 254 45.91 -10.56 17.19
C GLN A 254 45.50 -9.09 17.06
N ILE A 255 45.30 -8.46 18.19
CA ILE A 255 45.32 -7.00 18.28
C ILE A 255 46.79 -6.56 18.11
N ALA A 256 47.10 -6.03 16.96
CA ALA A 256 48.47 -5.66 16.58
C ALA A 256 49.03 -4.45 17.33
N ASN A 257 48.21 -3.71 18.09
CA ASN A 257 48.65 -2.51 18.81
C ASN A 257 47.80 -2.26 20.08
N ILE A 258 48.34 -2.71 21.18
CA ILE A 258 47.67 -2.70 22.50
C ILE A 258 47.52 -1.28 23.05
N GLU A 259 48.36 -0.34 22.62
CA GLU A 259 48.43 1.02 23.15
C GLU A 259 47.43 2.03 22.54
N THR A 260 46.79 1.70 21.41
CA THR A 260 45.94 2.66 20.68
C THR A 260 44.43 2.52 20.94
N GLY A 261 44.03 1.62 21.80
CA GLY A 261 42.61 1.32 22.01
C GLY A 261 42.00 0.51 20.86
N PHE A 262 40.95 -0.24 21.15
CA PHE A 262 40.21 -1.04 20.18
C PHE A 262 38.76 -1.18 20.63
N VAL A 263 37.88 -1.50 19.66
CA VAL A 263 36.46 -1.69 19.94
C VAL A 263 36.21 -3.18 20.20
N LEU A 264 35.65 -3.48 21.35
CA LEU A 264 35.17 -4.84 21.68
C LEU A 264 33.67 -4.94 21.41
N ALA A 265 33.26 -6.01 20.73
CA ALA A 265 31.87 -6.35 20.62
C ALA A 265 31.26 -6.58 22.01
N SER A 266 30.00 -6.22 22.19
CA SER A 266 29.29 -6.44 23.45
C SER A 266 29.32 -7.92 23.85
N GLY A 267 29.78 -8.22 25.06
CA GLY A 267 29.94 -9.61 25.56
C GLY A 267 31.21 -10.34 25.12
N ALA A 268 32.11 -9.68 24.38
CA ALA A 268 33.41 -10.25 24.06
C ALA A 268 34.29 -10.37 25.29
N THR A 269 35.13 -11.41 25.34
CA THR A 269 36.17 -11.62 26.35
C THR A 269 37.53 -11.24 25.79
N VAL A 270 38.41 -10.73 26.63
CA VAL A 270 39.80 -10.40 26.27
C VAL A 270 40.73 -11.18 27.17
N ASP A 271 41.61 -11.98 26.57
CA ASP A 271 42.71 -12.63 27.27
C ASP A 271 43.93 -11.69 27.26
N ILE A 272 44.40 -11.30 28.42
CA ILE A 272 45.52 -10.39 28.59
C ILE A 272 46.71 -11.12 29.17
N THR A 273 47.86 -11.01 28.53
CA THR A 273 49.12 -11.48 29.09
C THR A 273 50.03 -10.33 29.49
N ALA A 274 50.40 -10.28 30.74
CA ALA A 274 51.32 -9.29 31.24
C ALA A 274 52.69 -9.90 31.51
N GLN A 275 53.75 -9.14 31.32
CA GLN A 275 55.12 -9.49 31.67
C GLN A 275 55.61 -8.53 32.74
N PRO A 276 55.83 -8.99 34.00
CA PRO A 276 56.42 -8.15 35.03
C PRO A 276 57.89 -7.83 34.73
N ASP A 277 58.35 -6.71 35.27
CA ASP A 277 59.77 -6.36 35.26
C ASP A 277 60.55 -7.26 36.26
N THR A 278 61.87 -7.27 36.10
CA THR A 278 62.74 -8.08 37.00
C THR A 278 62.56 -7.70 38.43
N GLY A 279 62.20 -8.64 39.29
CA GLY A 279 61.94 -8.46 40.69
C GLY A 279 60.47 -8.21 41.06
N TYR A 280 59.56 -8.21 40.08
CA TYR A 280 58.12 -8.07 40.27
C TYR A 280 57.38 -9.34 39.84
N LYS A 281 56.15 -9.54 40.25
CA LYS A 281 55.27 -10.66 39.90
C LYS A 281 53.81 -10.19 39.70
#